data_af366b01f2f8f4b3401d455bba663b07
#
_entry.id   af366b01f2f8f4b3401d455bba663b07
#
_cell.length_a   1.000
_cell.length_b   1.000
_cell.length_c   1.000
_cell.angle_alpha   90.00
_cell.angle_beta   90.00
_cell.angle_gamma   90.00
#
_symmetry.space_group_name_H-M   'P 1'
#
loop_
_entity.id
_entity.type
_entity.pdbx_description
1 polymer ?
#
loop_
_entity_poly.entity_id
_entity_poly.type
_entity_poly.pdbx_seq_one_letter_code
_entity_poly.pdbx_strand_id
1 'polypeptide(L)'
;MKPVKQDAVKLLDIFDPEMASLLHREEKRQFETIGLIASENVASPLSTCLEGSVFTNKNTEGYPGKRFVGGCELADQAELLALERVKKVFGAEHANIQSGNATIANCAVLTGLLERGDTFLGLTLDNGGHLSHGAKFHYSGREFNALHYGVNRETERIDMDQVRQMALEHHPKLIVTGASSYPRMIDYAGFRSICDEVGAYFWVDCCLLYTSP
;
A
#
# COMPACT_ATOMS: atom_id res chain seq x y z
N MET A 1 30.10 -16.23 -4.07
CA MET A 1 29.91 -15.30 -2.95
C MET A 1 29.13 -16.03 -1.87
N LYS A 2 29.64 -16.15 -0.65
CA LYS A 2 28.87 -16.65 0.49
C LYS A 2 27.70 -15.70 0.74
N PRO A 3 26.54 -16.19 1.11
CA PRO A 3 25.40 -15.32 1.38
C PRO A 3 25.76 -14.40 2.57
N VAL A 4 25.86 -13.12 2.30
CA VAL A 4 26.17 -12.04 3.27
C VAL A 4 25.29 -12.15 4.54
N LYS A 5 24.10 -12.72 4.42
CA LYS A 5 23.13 -12.91 5.50
C LYS A 5 23.57 -13.92 6.58
N GLN A 6 24.21 -15.04 6.20
CA GLN A 6 24.66 -16.05 7.19
C GLN A 6 25.84 -15.58 8.01
N ASP A 7 26.75 -14.82 7.41
CA ASP A 7 27.89 -14.27 8.13
C ASP A 7 27.46 -13.10 9.05
N ALA A 8 26.47 -12.29 8.64
CA ALA A 8 25.92 -11.23 9.46
C ALA A 8 25.18 -11.73 10.71
N VAL A 9 24.41 -12.82 10.59
CA VAL A 9 23.72 -13.45 11.74
C VAL A 9 24.74 -13.99 12.75
N LYS A 10 25.83 -14.64 12.28
CA LYS A 10 26.92 -15.10 13.16
C LYS A 10 27.64 -13.95 13.89
N LEU A 11 27.77 -12.81 13.25
CA LEU A 11 28.32 -11.62 13.89
C LEU A 11 27.36 -11.07 14.94
N LEU A 12 26.05 -11.13 14.68
CA LEU A 12 25.04 -10.71 15.65
C LEU A 12 25.07 -11.57 16.92
N ASP A 13 25.25 -12.91 16.79
CA ASP A 13 25.41 -13.82 17.95
C ASP A 13 26.59 -13.43 18.85
N ILE A 14 27.63 -12.80 18.28
CA ILE A 14 28.83 -12.39 19.03
C ILE A 14 28.66 -10.98 19.62
N PHE A 15 28.16 -10.04 18.85
CA PHE A 15 28.16 -8.61 19.21
C PHE A 15 26.89 -8.15 19.91
N ASP A 16 25.76 -8.81 19.65
CA ASP A 16 24.45 -8.52 20.26
C ASP A 16 23.63 -9.83 20.46
N PRO A 17 24.02 -10.64 21.45
CA PRO A 17 23.35 -11.92 21.68
C PRO A 17 21.89 -11.81 22.09
N GLU A 18 21.47 -10.68 22.65
CA GLU A 18 20.07 -10.44 23.00
C GLU A 18 19.22 -10.29 21.73
N MET A 19 19.68 -9.47 20.78
CA MET A 19 19.00 -9.31 19.48
C MET A 19 19.06 -10.57 18.63
N ALA A 20 20.18 -11.29 18.65
CA ALA A 20 20.33 -12.58 17.99
C ALA A 20 19.30 -13.59 18.52
N SER A 21 19.12 -13.67 19.85
CA SER A 21 18.10 -14.53 20.47
C SER A 21 16.68 -14.18 20.02
N LEU A 22 16.34 -12.89 19.89
CA LEU A 22 15.04 -12.45 19.40
C LEU A 22 14.84 -12.85 17.94
N LEU A 23 15.84 -12.68 17.10
CA LEU A 23 15.79 -13.07 15.69
C LEU A 23 15.55 -14.58 15.53
N HIS A 24 16.32 -15.42 16.22
CA HIS A 24 16.15 -16.86 16.15
C HIS A 24 14.79 -17.34 16.68
N ARG A 25 14.27 -16.70 17.71
CA ARG A 25 12.93 -16.99 18.24
C ARG A 25 11.84 -16.59 17.27
N GLU A 26 11.99 -15.46 16.58
CA GLU A 26 11.02 -15.01 15.57
C GLU A 26 11.08 -15.91 14.32
N GLU A 27 12.25 -16.31 13.84
CA GLU A 27 12.38 -17.28 12.75
C GLU A 27 11.67 -18.60 13.11
N LYS A 28 11.88 -19.10 14.33
CA LYS A 28 11.19 -20.29 14.83
C LYS A 28 9.68 -20.10 14.88
N ARG A 29 9.21 -18.97 15.42
CA ARG A 29 7.77 -18.65 15.50
C ARG A 29 7.13 -18.66 14.12
N GLN A 30 7.74 -17.98 13.13
CA GLN A 30 7.21 -17.95 11.77
C GLN A 30 7.18 -19.34 11.12
N PHE A 31 8.15 -20.19 11.41
CA PHE A 31 8.17 -21.57 10.90
C PHE A 31 7.11 -22.47 11.55
N GLU A 32 6.82 -22.28 12.84
CA GLU A 32 5.92 -23.11 13.62
C GLU A 32 4.46 -22.64 13.62
N THR A 33 4.17 -21.45 13.04
CA THR A 33 2.82 -20.86 13.06
C THR A 33 2.32 -20.56 11.66
N ILE A 34 1.00 -20.65 11.46
CA ILE A 34 0.32 -20.19 10.25
C ILE A 34 -0.17 -18.79 10.48
N GLY A 35 0.38 -17.82 9.75
CA GLY A 35 -0.08 -16.43 9.75
C GLY A 35 -1.37 -16.30 8.94
N LEU A 36 -2.44 -15.79 9.59
CA LEU A 36 -3.73 -15.51 8.95
C LEU A 36 -4.00 -14.01 8.78
N ILE A 37 -2.96 -13.20 8.95
CA ILE A 37 -3.05 -11.74 8.75
C ILE A 37 -2.89 -11.45 7.26
N ALA A 38 -3.91 -10.91 6.63
CA ALA A 38 -3.97 -10.69 5.18
C ALA A 38 -2.84 -9.81 4.62
N SER A 39 -2.26 -8.93 5.43
CA SER A 39 -1.15 -8.05 5.06
C SER A 39 0.24 -8.68 5.24
N GLU A 40 0.34 -9.91 5.73
CA GLU A 40 1.61 -10.60 5.95
C GLU A 40 1.89 -11.60 4.83
N ASN A 41 3.15 -11.65 4.39
CA ASN A 41 3.64 -12.63 3.43
C ASN A 41 5.12 -12.95 3.70
N VAL A 42 5.59 -14.05 3.17
CA VAL A 42 7.00 -14.44 3.28
C VAL A 42 7.81 -13.74 2.20
N ALA A 43 8.73 -12.87 2.61
CA ALA A 43 9.62 -12.18 1.68
C ALA A 43 10.57 -13.17 0.98
N SER A 44 10.75 -13.01 -0.32
CA SER A 44 11.70 -13.83 -1.06
C SER A 44 13.14 -13.57 -0.59
N PRO A 45 14.03 -14.59 -0.64
CA PRO A 45 15.44 -14.38 -0.34
C PRO A 45 16.11 -13.30 -1.20
N LEU A 46 15.62 -13.07 -2.43
CA LEU A 46 16.11 -12.00 -3.31
C LEU A 46 15.71 -10.63 -2.79
N SER A 47 14.46 -10.46 -2.37
CA SER A 47 13.98 -9.19 -1.79
C SER A 47 14.77 -8.82 -0.54
N THR A 48 14.91 -9.74 0.40
CA THR A 48 15.66 -9.51 1.63
C THR A 48 17.17 -9.27 1.39
N CYS A 49 17.74 -9.86 0.33
CA CYS A 49 19.13 -9.59 -0.06
C CYS A 49 19.30 -8.17 -0.61
N LEU A 50 18.35 -7.68 -1.40
CA LEU A 50 18.40 -6.33 -1.96
C LEU A 50 18.17 -5.25 -0.90
N GLU A 51 17.26 -5.46 0.04
CA GLU A 51 17.04 -4.55 1.17
C GLU A 51 18.29 -4.37 2.03
N GLY A 52 19.04 -5.46 2.28
CA GLY A 52 20.32 -5.42 3.02
C GLY A 52 21.55 -5.16 2.16
N SER A 53 21.41 -4.64 0.94
CA SER A 53 22.50 -4.39 0.01
C SER A 53 23.17 -3.04 0.25
N VAL A 54 24.23 -2.76 -0.53
CA VAL A 54 24.97 -1.49 -0.48
C VAL A 54 24.11 -0.26 -0.85
N PHE A 55 22.94 -0.45 -1.45
CA PHE A 55 22.00 0.64 -1.68
C PHE A 55 21.49 1.29 -0.39
N THR A 56 21.46 0.57 0.73
CA THR A 56 21.12 1.13 2.04
C THR A 56 22.08 2.23 2.51
N ASN A 57 23.30 2.30 1.98
CA ASN A 57 24.30 3.32 2.32
C ASN A 57 24.06 4.64 1.57
N LYS A 58 23.16 4.67 0.58
CA LYS A 58 23.04 5.80 -0.35
C LYS A 58 21.78 6.63 -0.09
N ASN A 59 21.96 7.91 0.14
CA ASN A 59 20.88 8.88 0.09
C ASN A 59 20.53 9.19 -1.37
N THR A 60 19.23 9.05 -1.73
CA THR A 60 18.74 9.21 -3.10
C THR A 60 17.57 10.21 -3.17
N GLU A 61 17.57 11.21 -2.30
CA GLU A 61 16.54 12.23 -2.25
C GLU A 61 16.32 12.89 -3.62
N GLY A 62 15.04 12.98 -4.03
CA GLY A 62 14.62 13.45 -5.36
C GLY A 62 14.26 12.29 -6.29
N TYR A 63 14.18 12.57 -7.58
CA TYR A 63 13.81 11.61 -8.63
C TYR A 63 14.98 11.33 -9.57
N PRO A 64 14.97 10.22 -10.33
CA PRO A 64 15.98 9.93 -11.34
C PRO A 64 16.25 11.13 -12.25
N GLY A 65 17.53 11.50 -12.39
CA GLY A 65 17.97 12.68 -13.15
C GLY A 65 17.72 14.04 -12.48
N LYS A 66 17.04 14.06 -11.32
CA LYS A 66 16.72 15.28 -10.53
C LYS A 66 16.97 15.05 -9.04
N ARG A 67 18.13 14.52 -8.70
CA ARG A 67 18.55 14.26 -7.31
C ARG A 67 19.11 15.51 -6.65
N PHE A 68 18.88 15.63 -5.34
CA PHE A 68 19.47 16.69 -4.54
C PHE A 68 20.92 16.41 -4.11
N VAL A 69 21.38 15.16 -4.28
CA VAL A 69 22.72 14.70 -3.90
C VAL A 69 23.41 13.98 -5.06
N GLY A 70 24.74 14.04 -5.09
CA GLY A 70 25.56 13.38 -6.11
C GLY A 70 25.72 11.86 -5.91
N GLY A 71 26.25 11.17 -6.93
CA GLY A 71 26.57 9.74 -6.88
C GLY A 71 25.33 8.83 -6.93
N CYS A 72 24.26 9.26 -7.58
CA CYS A 72 22.98 8.53 -7.66
C CYS A 72 22.81 7.75 -8.97
N GLU A 73 23.79 7.70 -9.85
CA GLU A 73 23.67 7.17 -11.21
C GLU A 73 23.21 5.70 -11.24
N LEU A 74 23.68 4.87 -10.30
CA LEU A 74 23.26 3.47 -10.20
C LEU A 74 21.91 3.33 -9.49
N ALA A 75 21.62 4.19 -8.53
CA ALA A 75 20.30 4.24 -7.90
C ALA A 75 19.22 4.67 -8.92
N ASP A 76 19.52 5.64 -9.78
CA ASP A 76 18.65 6.06 -10.87
C ASP A 76 18.34 4.92 -11.83
N GLN A 77 19.37 4.16 -12.24
CA GLN A 77 19.19 3.00 -13.11
C GLN A 77 18.33 1.92 -12.44
N ALA A 78 18.53 1.65 -11.15
CA ALA A 78 17.74 0.68 -10.40
C ALA A 78 16.27 1.12 -10.30
N GLU A 79 16.02 2.40 -10.01
CA GLU A 79 14.67 2.95 -9.91
C GLU A 79 13.96 2.95 -11.26
N LEU A 80 14.63 3.38 -12.33
CA LEU A 80 14.07 3.37 -13.70
C LEU A 80 13.75 1.94 -14.15
N LEU A 81 14.62 0.96 -13.87
CA LEU A 81 14.37 -0.45 -14.16
C LEU A 81 13.14 -0.98 -13.41
N ALA A 82 12.99 -0.61 -12.13
CA ALA A 82 11.83 -1.00 -11.34
C ALA A 82 10.55 -0.36 -11.86
N LEU A 83 10.56 0.93 -12.23
CA LEU A 83 9.44 1.64 -12.84
C LEU A 83 8.98 0.97 -14.15
N GLU A 84 9.92 0.62 -15.02
CA GLU A 84 9.61 -0.09 -16.28
C GLU A 84 8.93 -1.44 -16.00
N ARG A 85 9.47 -2.21 -15.05
CA ARG A 85 8.93 -3.52 -14.69
C ARG A 85 7.53 -3.44 -14.09
N VAL A 86 7.31 -2.51 -13.16
CA VAL A 86 5.99 -2.28 -12.52
C VAL A 86 4.97 -1.88 -13.58
N LYS A 87 5.29 -0.93 -14.45
CA LYS A 87 4.41 -0.53 -15.55
C LYS A 87 4.04 -1.70 -16.45
N LYS A 88 5.00 -2.57 -16.77
CA LYS A 88 4.75 -3.77 -17.58
C LYS A 88 3.87 -4.79 -16.86
N VAL A 89 4.09 -5.02 -15.58
CA VAL A 89 3.33 -5.99 -14.78
C VAL A 89 1.87 -5.57 -14.65
N PHE A 90 1.62 -4.29 -14.38
CA PHE A 90 0.27 -3.76 -14.15
C PHE A 90 -0.41 -3.19 -15.41
N GLY A 91 0.27 -3.15 -16.56
CA GLY A 91 -0.24 -2.50 -17.76
C GLY A 91 -0.48 -0.99 -17.57
N ALA A 92 0.27 -0.36 -16.67
CA ALA A 92 0.07 1.04 -16.28
C ALA A 92 0.88 1.99 -17.17
N GLU A 93 0.29 3.13 -17.49
CA GLU A 93 0.97 4.21 -18.23
C GLU A 93 2.01 4.92 -17.36
N HIS A 94 1.70 5.09 -16.06
CA HIS A 94 2.55 5.76 -15.08
C HIS A 94 2.69 4.91 -13.82
N ALA A 95 3.81 5.08 -13.11
CA ALA A 95 4.07 4.44 -11.84
C ALA A 95 4.94 5.33 -10.94
N ASN A 96 4.80 5.16 -9.63
CA ASN A 96 5.70 5.70 -8.62
C ASN A 96 6.01 4.58 -7.62
N ILE A 97 7.28 4.36 -7.33
CA ILE A 97 7.76 3.28 -6.45
C ILE A 97 8.47 3.82 -5.20
N GLN A 98 8.44 5.12 -4.96
CA GLN A 98 9.19 5.74 -3.86
C GLN A 98 8.47 5.66 -2.50
N SER A 99 7.19 5.30 -2.47
CA SER A 99 6.48 5.11 -1.21
C SER A 99 7.01 3.87 -0.46
N GLY A 100 7.43 4.04 0.77
CA GLY A 100 7.99 2.95 1.59
C GLY A 100 6.95 1.93 2.09
N ASN A 101 5.66 2.27 2.03
CA ASN A 101 4.55 1.37 2.38
C ASN A 101 3.22 1.89 1.81
N ALA A 102 2.17 1.04 1.86
CA ALA A 102 0.85 1.35 1.32
C ALA A 102 0.20 2.57 2.00
N THR A 103 0.35 2.75 3.31
CA THR A 103 -0.22 3.93 4.01
C THR A 103 0.39 5.23 3.49
N ILE A 104 1.69 5.28 3.25
CA ILE A 104 2.36 6.46 2.66
C ILE A 104 1.90 6.67 1.21
N ALA A 105 1.75 5.59 0.43
CA ALA A 105 1.20 5.67 -0.93
C ALA A 105 -0.23 6.25 -0.91
N ASN A 106 -1.07 5.78 0.01
CA ASN A 106 -2.45 6.26 0.17
C ASN A 106 -2.48 7.74 0.58
N CYS A 107 -1.61 8.16 1.50
CA CYS A 107 -1.47 9.58 1.84
C CYS A 107 -1.02 10.42 0.64
N ALA A 108 -0.11 9.91 -0.18
CA ALA A 108 0.35 10.60 -1.38
C ALA A 108 -0.77 10.76 -2.42
N VAL A 109 -1.61 9.73 -2.62
CA VAL A 109 -2.78 9.81 -3.50
C VAL A 109 -3.76 10.87 -2.99
N LEU A 110 -4.11 10.83 -1.72
CA LEU A 110 -5.05 11.78 -1.12
C LEU A 110 -4.54 13.23 -1.23
N THR A 111 -3.29 13.47 -0.83
CA THR A 111 -2.69 14.82 -0.92
C THR A 111 -2.43 15.31 -2.34
N GLY A 112 -2.24 14.40 -3.28
CA GLY A 112 -2.02 14.75 -4.69
C GLY A 112 -3.31 15.07 -5.44
N LEU A 113 -4.45 14.55 -5.00
CA LEU A 113 -5.74 14.70 -5.69
C LEU A 113 -6.74 15.58 -4.95
N LEU A 114 -6.57 15.77 -3.64
CA LEU A 114 -7.52 16.49 -2.79
C LEU A 114 -6.85 17.67 -2.07
N GLU A 115 -7.65 18.70 -1.87
CA GLU A 115 -7.34 19.78 -0.93
C GLU A 115 -7.90 19.44 0.45
N ARG A 116 -7.33 20.05 1.49
CA ARG A 116 -7.79 19.88 2.87
C ARG A 116 -9.27 20.19 3.02
N GLY A 117 -10.04 19.27 3.59
CA GLY A 117 -11.48 19.40 3.75
C GLY A 117 -12.33 18.91 2.56
N ASP A 118 -11.69 18.54 1.46
CA ASP A 118 -12.43 17.93 0.35
C ASP A 118 -13.09 16.60 0.75
N THR A 119 -14.21 16.30 0.11
CA THR A 119 -14.97 15.09 0.37
C THR A 119 -14.47 13.93 -0.47
N PHE A 120 -14.30 12.77 0.18
CA PHE A 120 -14.12 11.50 -0.52
C PHE A 120 -14.97 10.39 0.11
N LEU A 121 -15.28 9.34 -0.67
CA LEU A 121 -15.99 8.15 -0.21
C LEU A 121 -15.04 6.97 -0.07
N GLY A 122 -15.18 6.19 1.01
CA GLY A 122 -14.46 4.94 1.24
C GLY A 122 -15.34 3.88 1.89
N LEU A 123 -14.90 2.62 1.86
CA LEU A 123 -15.57 1.53 2.58
C LEU A 123 -15.36 1.72 4.09
N THR A 124 -16.44 1.61 4.87
CA THR A 124 -16.34 1.69 6.34
C THR A 124 -15.42 0.59 6.90
N LEU A 125 -14.68 0.93 7.96
CA LEU A 125 -13.76 0.02 8.63
C LEU A 125 -14.46 -1.26 9.11
N ASP A 126 -15.67 -1.14 9.64
CA ASP A 126 -16.47 -2.26 10.16
C ASP A 126 -16.91 -3.26 9.06
N ASN A 127 -16.88 -2.85 7.79
CA ASN A 127 -17.19 -3.71 6.65
C ASN A 127 -15.94 -4.15 5.85
N GLY A 128 -14.76 -3.99 6.45
CA GLY A 128 -13.51 -4.46 5.88
C GLY A 128 -12.68 -3.40 5.18
N GLY A 129 -13.02 -2.12 5.29
CA GLY A 129 -12.21 -1.01 4.82
C GLY A 129 -10.87 -0.89 5.54
N HIS A 130 -9.98 -0.04 5.05
CA HIS A 130 -8.69 0.23 5.67
C HIS A 130 -8.70 1.54 6.46
N LEU A 131 -7.84 1.66 7.48
CA LEU A 131 -7.69 2.87 8.29
C LEU A 131 -7.43 4.13 7.46
N SER A 132 -6.61 3.99 6.40
CA SER A 132 -6.27 5.09 5.50
C SER A 132 -7.42 5.53 4.57
N HIS A 133 -8.55 4.83 4.59
CA HIS A 133 -9.76 5.21 3.85
C HIS A 133 -10.70 6.10 4.66
N GLY A 134 -10.16 6.90 5.57
CA GLY A 134 -10.93 7.94 6.27
C GLY A 134 -11.28 7.63 7.71
N ALA A 135 -10.61 6.68 8.38
CA ALA A 135 -10.84 6.48 9.80
C ALA A 135 -10.56 7.77 10.60
N LYS A 136 -11.45 8.15 11.50
CA LYS A 136 -11.41 9.44 12.23
C LYS A 136 -10.11 9.75 12.97
N PHE A 137 -9.41 8.71 13.42
CA PHE A 137 -8.12 8.83 14.11
C PHE A 137 -6.91 8.78 13.16
N HIS A 138 -7.12 8.42 11.90
CA HIS A 138 -6.09 8.40 10.86
C HIS A 138 -5.98 9.78 10.19
N TYR A 139 -4.81 10.06 9.59
CA TYR A 139 -4.57 11.29 8.81
C TYR A 139 -5.68 11.58 7.82
N SER A 140 -6.10 10.59 7.04
CA SER A 140 -7.14 10.75 6.01
C SER A 140 -8.49 11.22 6.54
N GLY A 141 -8.90 10.74 7.72
CA GLY A 141 -10.16 11.18 8.34
C GLY A 141 -10.05 12.47 9.16
N ARG A 142 -8.83 12.97 9.38
CA ARG A 142 -8.59 14.23 10.09
C ARG A 142 -8.41 15.42 9.15
N GLU A 143 -7.84 15.19 7.99
CA GLU A 143 -7.53 16.25 7.02
C GLU A 143 -8.64 16.43 5.97
N PHE A 144 -9.41 15.38 5.68
CA PHE A 144 -10.44 15.36 4.65
C PHE A 144 -11.81 15.04 5.22
N ASN A 145 -12.87 15.40 4.50
CA ASN A 145 -14.23 15.01 4.82
C ASN A 145 -14.51 13.60 4.29
N ALA A 146 -14.14 12.59 5.08
CA ALA A 146 -14.32 11.19 4.73
C ALA A 146 -15.73 10.71 5.03
N LEU A 147 -16.46 10.32 4.02
CA LEU A 147 -17.76 9.66 4.12
C LEU A 147 -17.61 8.17 3.80
N HIS A 148 -18.47 7.34 4.37
CA HIS A 148 -18.29 5.91 4.27
C HIS A 148 -19.54 5.21 3.77
N TYR A 149 -19.39 4.40 2.71
CA TYR A 149 -20.39 3.43 2.28
C TYR A 149 -20.16 2.08 3.01
N GLY A 150 -21.18 1.23 2.99
CA GLY A 150 -21.18 -0.04 3.68
C GLY A 150 -21.52 -1.22 2.76
N VAL A 151 -21.87 -2.34 3.40
CA VAL A 151 -22.40 -3.53 2.75
C VAL A 151 -23.90 -3.64 3.00
N ASN A 152 -24.61 -4.18 2.05
CA ASN A 152 -26.00 -4.56 2.23
C ASN A 152 -26.08 -5.73 3.23
N ARG A 153 -26.95 -5.64 4.23
CA ARG A 153 -27.02 -6.60 5.34
C ARG A 153 -27.50 -7.99 4.93
N GLU A 154 -28.28 -8.09 3.85
CA GLU A 154 -28.83 -9.36 3.39
C GLU A 154 -27.84 -10.09 2.48
N THR A 155 -27.17 -9.34 1.58
CA THR A 155 -26.27 -9.92 0.58
C THR A 155 -24.82 -9.95 1.03
N GLU A 156 -24.46 -9.19 2.06
CA GLU A 156 -23.08 -8.97 2.54
C GLU A 156 -22.14 -8.44 1.44
N ARG A 157 -22.71 -7.82 0.41
CA ARG A 157 -21.96 -7.17 -0.68
C ARG A 157 -21.98 -5.67 -0.51
N ILE A 158 -20.96 -5.00 -1.04
CA ILE A 158 -20.95 -3.53 -1.12
C ILE A 158 -22.26 -3.08 -1.75
N ASP A 159 -22.95 -2.16 -1.09
CA ASP A 159 -24.23 -1.61 -1.54
C ASP A 159 -23.98 -0.53 -2.61
N MET A 160 -24.02 -0.94 -3.87
CA MET A 160 -23.74 -0.04 -4.98
C MET A 160 -24.78 1.06 -5.16
N ASP A 161 -26.04 0.82 -4.76
CA ASP A 161 -27.09 1.83 -4.75
C ASP A 161 -26.80 2.90 -3.70
N GLN A 162 -26.33 2.49 -2.51
CA GLN A 162 -25.87 3.41 -1.46
C GLN A 162 -24.66 4.23 -1.96
N VAL A 163 -23.67 3.58 -2.59
CA VAL A 163 -22.50 4.28 -3.13
C VAL A 163 -22.94 5.35 -4.12
N ARG A 164 -23.81 5.01 -5.07
CA ARG A 164 -24.30 5.95 -6.07
C ARG A 164 -25.11 7.10 -5.45
N GLN A 165 -26.02 6.78 -4.52
CA GLN A 165 -26.80 7.80 -3.81
C GLN A 165 -25.91 8.78 -3.08
N MET A 166 -24.94 8.30 -2.31
CA MET A 166 -23.98 9.14 -1.59
C MET A 166 -23.11 9.98 -2.55
N ALA A 167 -22.69 9.42 -3.67
CA ALA A 167 -21.93 10.14 -4.67
C ALA A 167 -22.72 11.29 -5.29
N LEU A 168 -24.02 11.08 -5.59
CA LEU A 168 -24.92 12.12 -6.13
C LEU A 168 -25.27 13.18 -5.07
N GLU A 169 -25.41 12.80 -3.82
CA GLU A 169 -25.76 13.74 -2.74
C GLU A 169 -24.59 14.61 -2.31
N HIS A 170 -23.39 14.01 -2.20
CA HIS A 170 -22.25 14.67 -1.58
C HIS A 170 -21.18 15.15 -2.57
N HIS A 171 -21.29 14.79 -3.86
CA HIS A 171 -20.34 15.16 -4.91
C HIS A 171 -18.87 15.02 -4.49
N PRO A 172 -18.43 13.82 -4.05
CA PRO A 172 -17.06 13.62 -3.62
C PRO A 172 -16.09 13.85 -4.78
N LYS A 173 -14.92 14.41 -4.48
CA LYS A 173 -13.85 14.53 -5.49
C LYS A 173 -13.18 13.21 -5.81
N LEU A 174 -13.27 12.24 -4.89
CA LEU A 174 -12.62 10.93 -5.02
C LEU A 174 -13.48 9.85 -4.38
N ILE A 175 -13.55 8.71 -5.03
CA ILE A 175 -14.12 7.47 -4.47
C ILE A 175 -13.03 6.41 -4.44
N VAL A 176 -12.71 5.91 -3.23
CA VAL A 176 -11.79 4.80 -3.05
C VAL A 176 -12.55 3.50 -2.84
N THR A 177 -12.12 2.47 -3.55
CA THR A 177 -12.50 1.09 -3.28
C THR A 177 -11.27 0.23 -3.03
N GLY A 178 -11.47 -0.88 -2.36
CA GLY A 178 -10.41 -1.77 -1.88
C GLY A 178 -10.65 -2.06 -0.41
N ALA A 179 -10.08 -3.14 0.09
CA ALA A 179 -10.41 -3.60 1.42
C ALA A 179 -9.27 -4.39 2.05
N SER A 180 -9.22 -4.38 3.38
CA SER A 180 -8.32 -5.23 4.17
C SER A 180 -8.94 -6.59 4.47
N SER A 181 -10.26 -6.66 4.63
CA SER A 181 -10.96 -7.87 5.10
C SER A 181 -12.35 -8.07 4.48
N TYR A 182 -12.60 -7.53 3.29
CA TYR A 182 -13.82 -7.77 2.54
C TYR A 182 -13.62 -8.96 1.59
N PRO A 183 -14.29 -10.12 1.83
CA PRO A 183 -13.99 -11.38 1.14
C PRO A 183 -14.79 -11.60 -0.16
N ARG A 184 -15.44 -10.59 -0.69
CA ARG A 184 -16.26 -10.67 -1.90
C ARG A 184 -15.59 -9.95 -3.07
N MET A 185 -15.96 -10.33 -4.28
CA MET A 185 -15.56 -9.59 -5.48
C MET A 185 -16.13 -8.17 -5.47
N ILE A 186 -15.27 -7.20 -5.76
CA ILE A 186 -15.62 -5.78 -5.88
C ILE A 186 -16.05 -5.50 -7.33
N ASP A 187 -17.14 -4.78 -7.50
CA ASP A 187 -17.60 -4.33 -8.82
C ASP A 187 -16.89 -3.06 -9.25
N TYR A 188 -15.66 -3.22 -9.76
CA TYR A 188 -14.85 -2.09 -10.22
C TYR A 188 -15.49 -1.32 -11.38
N ALA A 189 -16.23 -2.00 -12.26
CA ALA A 189 -16.91 -1.36 -13.38
C ALA A 189 -18.07 -0.48 -12.91
N GLY A 190 -18.84 -0.95 -11.92
CA GLY A 190 -19.89 -0.15 -11.28
C GLY A 190 -19.31 1.08 -10.59
N PHE A 191 -18.23 0.95 -9.82
CA PHE A 191 -17.53 2.10 -9.22
C PHE A 191 -17.03 3.10 -10.26
N ARG A 192 -16.44 2.60 -11.36
CA ARG A 192 -15.96 3.48 -12.44
C ARG A 192 -17.13 4.28 -13.04
N SER A 193 -18.26 3.61 -13.31
CA SER A 193 -19.46 4.26 -13.84
C SER A 193 -20.01 5.35 -12.90
N ILE A 194 -20.05 5.09 -11.59
CA ILE A 194 -20.48 6.09 -10.60
C ILE A 194 -19.52 7.28 -10.57
N CYS A 195 -18.21 7.02 -10.59
CA CYS A 195 -17.23 8.09 -10.62
C CYS A 195 -17.35 8.96 -11.87
N ASP A 196 -17.59 8.36 -13.03
CA ASP A 196 -17.82 9.08 -14.30
C ASP A 196 -19.08 9.93 -14.24
N GLU A 197 -20.16 9.43 -13.62
CA GLU A 197 -21.42 10.15 -13.47
C GLU A 197 -21.27 11.43 -12.64
N VAL A 198 -20.44 11.40 -11.59
CA VAL A 198 -20.29 12.55 -10.67
C VAL A 198 -19.00 13.36 -10.89
N GLY A 199 -18.14 12.94 -11.83
CA GLY A 199 -16.86 13.58 -12.11
C GLY A 199 -15.79 13.35 -11.02
N ALA A 200 -15.90 12.26 -10.27
CA ALA A 200 -14.94 11.91 -9.20
C ALA A 200 -13.73 11.15 -9.73
N TYR A 201 -12.59 11.33 -9.09
CA TYR A 201 -11.46 10.41 -9.27
C TYR A 201 -11.84 9.02 -8.75
N PHE A 202 -11.45 7.98 -9.51
CA PHE A 202 -11.59 6.60 -9.09
C PHE A 202 -10.24 6.06 -8.62
N TRP A 203 -10.15 5.70 -7.36
CA TRP A 203 -8.96 5.11 -6.77
C TRP A 203 -9.24 3.69 -6.28
N VAL A 204 -8.39 2.75 -6.70
CA VAL A 204 -8.43 1.36 -6.25
C VAL A 204 -7.22 1.08 -5.36
N ASP A 205 -7.46 0.83 -4.07
CA ASP A 205 -6.45 0.29 -3.17
C ASP A 205 -6.46 -1.25 -3.30
N CYS A 206 -5.54 -1.75 -4.10
CA CYS A 206 -5.39 -3.18 -4.36
C CYS A 206 -4.18 -3.80 -3.63
N CYS A 207 -3.73 -3.17 -2.55
CA CYS A 207 -2.57 -3.61 -1.79
C CYS A 207 -2.66 -5.10 -1.42
N LEU A 208 -3.77 -5.56 -0.83
CA LEU A 208 -3.92 -6.95 -0.42
C LEU A 208 -4.26 -7.90 -1.58
N LEU A 209 -4.92 -7.41 -2.62
CA LEU A 209 -5.26 -8.22 -3.79
C LEU A 209 -4.02 -8.81 -4.47
N TYR A 210 -2.93 -8.07 -4.49
CA TYR A 210 -1.67 -8.46 -5.16
C TYR A 210 -0.58 -8.94 -4.21
N THR A 211 -0.80 -8.89 -2.90
CA THR A 211 0.16 -9.37 -1.89
C THR A 211 -0.24 -10.71 -1.26
N SER A 212 -1.50 -11.08 -1.38
CA SER A 212 -1.98 -12.40 -1.00
C SER A 212 -1.79 -13.40 -2.15
N PRO A 213 -1.36 -14.65 -1.84
CA PRO A 213 -1.18 -15.71 -2.84
C PRO A 213 -2.50 -16.13 -3.49
#